data_1f7b087517d5ec87d2341b773a6d715b
#
_entry.id   1f7b087517d5ec87d2341b773a6d715b
#
_cell.length_a   1.000
_cell.length_b   1.000
_cell.length_c   1.000
_cell.angle_alpha   90.00
_cell.angle_beta   90.00
_cell.angle_gamma   90.00
#
_symmetry.space_group_name_H-M   'P 1'
#
loop_
_entity.id
_entity.type
_entity.pdbx_description
1 polymer ?
#
loop_
_entity_poly.entity_id
_entity_poly.type
_entity_poly.pdbx_seq_one_letter_code
_entity_poly.pdbx_strand_id
1 'polypeptide(L)'
;MGLEEQLPGGVLLTTVEKVAGYARRVSVWPATFGLACCAIELMQTGGPRHDLARFGMERASNTPRQADLMVVAGRVSQKMAPVLRQIYDQMSEPKWVISMGVCASSGGMFNNYAIVQGVDHIVPVDIYLPGCPPRPEMLLDAILKLHDKIQNMKLGVDREQEIADLEEARLRRLPLAVDLAGSSRRGPTLLGAPAERRPAQ
;
A
#
# COMPACT_ATOMS: atom_id res chain seq x y z
N MET A 1 -7.77 -21.64 -10.20
CA MET A 1 -7.14 -22.94 -10.41
C MET A 1 -5.83 -22.69 -11.10
N GLY A 2 -4.71 -22.89 -10.40
CA GLY A 2 -3.38 -22.64 -10.95
C GLY A 2 -2.95 -23.76 -11.91
N LEU A 3 -2.00 -23.47 -12.78
CA LEU A 3 -1.36 -24.45 -13.67
C LEU A 3 -0.81 -25.69 -12.91
N GLU A 4 -0.63 -25.60 -11.61
CA GLU A 4 -0.18 -26.67 -10.74
C GLU A 4 -1.13 -27.87 -10.65
N GLU A 5 -2.44 -27.65 -10.80
CA GLU A 5 -3.43 -28.73 -10.74
C GLU A 5 -3.53 -29.57 -12.02
N GLN A 6 -2.97 -29.08 -13.13
CA GLN A 6 -3.07 -29.73 -14.43
C GLN A 6 -1.86 -30.60 -14.82
N LEU A 7 -0.76 -30.53 -14.07
CA LEU A 7 0.44 -31.28 -14.35
C LEU A 7 0.71 -32.32 -13.24
N PRO A 8 0.77 -33.62 -13.57
CA PRO A 8 1.27 -34.62 -12.63
C PRO A 8 2.77 -34.37 -12.41
N GLY A 9 3.10 -33.58 -11.44
CA GLY A 9 4.47 -33.18 -11.14
C GLY A 9 4.63 -31.68 -10.81
N GLY A 10 3.62 -31.02 -10.25
CA GLY A 10 3.60 -29.60 -9.88
C GLY A 10 4.73 -29.09 -8.97
N VAL A 11 5.68 -29.96 -8.62
CA VAL A 11 6.86 -29.66 -7.79
C VAL A 11 7.75 -28.58 -8.43
N LEU A 12 7.90 -28.60 -9.75
CA LEU A 12 8.74 -27.62 -10.47
C LEU A 12 8.12 -26.20 -10.43
N LEU A 13 6.83 -26.09 -10.70
CA LEU A 13 6.12 -24.80 -10.68
C LEU A 13 6.05 -24.23 -9.26
N THR A 14 5.74 -25.05 -8.25
CA THR A 14 5.78 -24.68 -6.85
C THR A 14 7.16 -24.20 -6.43
N THR A 15 8.23 -24.81 -6.94
CA THR A 15 9.60 -24.40 -6.64
C THR A 15 9.92 -23.05 -7.28
N VAL A 16 9.50 -22.79 -8.53
CA VAL A 16 9.69 -21.51 -9.23
C VAL A 16 8.95 -20.39 -8.50
N GLU A 17 7.69 -20.61 -8.12
CA GLU A 17 6.92 -19.62 -7.35
C GLU A 17 7.56 -19.29 -6.01
N LYS A 18 8.04 -20.28 -5.27
CA LYS A 18 8.74 -20.08 -3.99
C LYS A 18 10.05 -19.30 -4.18
N VAL A 19 10.83 -19.63 -5.21
CA VAL A 19 12.08 -18.92 -5.51
C VAL A 19 11.80 -17.47 -5.91
N ALA A 20 10.82 -17.23 -6.77
CA ALA A 20 10.42 -15.89 -7.18
C ALA A 20 9.87 -15.07 -6.01
N GLY A 21 9.04 -15.67 -5.15
CA GLY A 21 8.54 -15.05 -3.93
C GLY A 21 9.67 -14.69 -2.97
N TYR A 22 10.62 -15.59 -2.78
CA TYR A 22 11.80 -15.34 -1.95
C TYR A 22 12.67 -14.20 -2.52
N ALA A 23 12.96 -14.20 -3.82
CA ALA A 23 13.73 -13.14 -4.47
C ALA A 23 13.07 -11.77 -4.31
N ARG A 24 11.75 -11.68 -4.53
CA ARG A 24 10.97 -10.45 -4.32
C ARG A 24 10.97 -9.98 -2.86
N ARG A 25 10.83 -10.92 -1.93
CA ARG A 25 10.85 -10.64 -0.48
C ARG A 25 12.17 -10.02 -0.03
N VAL A 26 13.31 -10.53 -0.51
CA VAL A 26 14.65 -10.11 -0.05
C VAL A 26 15.11 -8.81 -0.70
N SER A 27 14.54 -8.43 -1.82
CA SER A 27 14.93 -7.22 -2.57
C SER A 27 13.74 -6.28 -2.75
N VAL A 28 13.31 -5.65 -1.66
CA VAL A 28 12.24 -4.64 -1.66
C VAL A 28 12.86 -3.26 -1.52
N TRP A 29 12.66 -2.39 -2.50
CA TRP A 29 13.22 -1.05 -2.51
C TRP A 29 12.16 -0.02 -2.09
N PRO A 30 12.30 0.60 -0.90
CA PRO A 30 11.31 1.53 -0.39
C PRO A 30 11.44 2.93 -1.00
N ALA A 31 10.34 3.50 -1.46
CA ALA A 31 10.14 4.93 -1.64
C ALA A 31 9.52 5.50 -0.36
N THR A 32 10.24 6.37 0.33
CA THR A 32 9.83 6.90 1.62
C THR A 32 9.23 8.28 1.49
N PHE A 33 7.99 8.44 1.98
CA PHE A 33 7.30 9.73 2.06
C PHE A 33 7.22 10.18 3.51
N GLY A 34 8.23 10.93 3.94
CA GLY A 34 8.29 11.52 5.25
C GLY A 34 7.51 12.85 5.30
N LEU A 35 6.22 12.79 5.64
CA LEU A 35 5.33 13.94 5.57
C LEU A 35 5.10 14.63 6.93
N ALA A 36 5.41 13.97 8.02
CA ALA A 36 5.25 14.50 9.37
C ALA A 36 6.15 13.77 10.39
N CYS A 37 5.78 13.81 11.69
CA CYS A 37 6.57 13.23 12.78
C CYS A 37 6.92 11.73 12.59
N CYS A 38 6.09 10.94 11.92
CA CYS A 38 6.40 9.55 11.62
C CYS A 38 7.66 9.38 10.75
N ALA A 39 8.06 10.42 10.01
CA ALA A 39 9.31 10.41 9.25
C ALA A 39 10.55 10.26 10.13
N ILE A 40 10.51 10.79 11.36
CA ILE A 40 11.61 10.70 12.32
C ILE A 40 11.82 9.24 12.73
N GLU A 41 10.73 8.53 13.05
CA GLU A 41 10.78 7.11 13.39
C GLU A 41 11.16 6.25 12.20
N LEU A 42 10.72 6.62 10.99
CA LEU A 42 11.15 5.98 9.76
C LEU A 42 12.67 6.10 9.53
N MET A 43 13.23 7.29 9.73
CA MET A 43 14.68 7.49 9.65
C MET A 43 15.42 6.71 10.76
N GLN A 44 14.87 6.67 11.97
CA GLN A 44 15.42 5.90 13.08
C GLN A 44 15.45 4.39 12.81
N THR A 45 14.50 3.89 12.01
CA THR A 45 14.48 2.47 11.61
C THR A 45 15.67 2.12 10.69
N GLY A 46 16.17 3.09 9.90
CA GLY A 46 17.42 2.95 9.13
C GLY A 46 18.69 3.11 9.95
N GLY A 47 18.58 3.42 11.25
CA GLY A 47 19.72 3.59 12.13
C GLY A 47 20.37 2.28 12.57
N PRO A 48 21.57 2.33 13.15
CA PRO A 48 22.39 1.14 13.44
C PRO A 48 21.75 0.18 14.45
N ARG A 49 20.81 0.65 15.28
CA ARG A 49 20.10 -0.21 16.24
C ARG A 49 19.08 -1.13 15.58
N HIS A 50 18.39 -0.67 14.54
CA HIS A 50 17.29 -1.39 13.90
C HIS A 50 17.67 -1.97 12.55
N ASP A 51 18.40 -1.21 11.75
CA ASP A 51 19.01 -1.56 10.48
C ASP A 51 18.11 -2.31 9.50
N LEU A 52 17.57 -1.57 8.53
CA LEU A 52 16.72 -2.10 7.46
C LEU A 52 17.50 -2.96 6.45
N ALA A 53 18.84 -2.89 6.43
CA ALA A 53 19.68 -3.67 5.53
C ALA A 53 19.47 -5.18 5.69
N ARG A 54 19.24 -5.63 6.92
CA ARG A 54 18.95 -7.05 7.22
C ARG A 54 17.70 -7.59 6.54
N PHE A 55 16.80 -6.71 6.13
CA PHE A 55 15.54 -7.05 5.48
C PHE A 55 15.56 -6.80 3.98
N GLY A 56 16.76 -6.47 3.42
CA GLY A 56 16.90 -6.17 2.00
C GLY A 56 16.43 -4.78 1.59
N MET A 57 16.29 -3.86 2.54
CA MET A 57 15.75 -2.50 2.36
C MET A 57 16.77 -1.41 2.71
N GLU A 58 18.05 -1.67 2.54
CA GLU A 58 19.12 -0.71 2.87
C GLU A 58 19.01 0.56 2.04
N ARG A 59 18.67 0.41 0.77
CA ARG A 59 18.64 1.52 -0.16
C ARG A 59 17.22 2.05 -0.35
N ALA A 60 16.96 3.26 0.15
CA ALA A 60 15.78 4.00 -0.26
C ALA A 60 15.86 4.38 -1.74
N SER A 61 14.80 4.12 -2.49
CA SER A 61 14.74 4.48 -3.91
C SER A 61 14.46 5.96 -4.07
N ASN A 62 15.32 6.67 -4.81
CA ASN A 62 15.14 8.08 -5.12
C ASN A 62 14.21 8.31 -6.33
N THR A 63 13.87 7.25 -7.05
CA THR A 63 12.96 7.33 -8.20
C THR A 63 11.80 6.35 -8.04
N PRO A 64 10.57 6.79 -8.31
CA PRO A 64 9.39 5.93 -8.20
C PRO A 64 9.47 4.68 -9.07
N ARG A 65 10.09 4.81 -10.25
CA ARG A 65 10.20 3.71 -11.24
C ARG A 65 11.04 2.52 -10.79
N GLN A 66 11.90 2.72 -9.78
CA GLN A 66 12.75 1.68 -9.21
C GLN A 66 12.26 1.22 -7.82
N ALA A 67 11.18 1.81 -7.33
CA ALA A 67 10.63 1.49 -6.03
C ALA A 67 9.54 0.43 -6.15
N ASP A 68 9.57 -0.52 -5.23
CA ASP A 68 8.57 -1.59 -5.10
C ASP A 68 7.64 -1.33 -3.93
N LEU A 69 8.10 -0.62 -2.91
CA LEU A 69 7.35 -0.32 -1.70
C LEU A 69 7.21 1.19 -1.51
N MET A 70 5.99 1.66 -1.31
CA MET A 70 5.70 3.03 -0.88
C MET A 70 5.43 3.04 0.63
N VAL A 71 6.20 3.82 1.39
CA VAL A 71 5.95 4.04 2.82
C VAL A 71 5.49 5.47 3.03
N VAL A 72 4.21 5.64 3.38
CA VAL A 72 3.63 6.96 3.65
C VAL A 72 3.64 7.20 5.15
N ALA A 73 4.59 8.03 5.62
CA ALA A 73 4.84 8.30 7.02
C ALA A 73 4.32 9.67 7.44
N GLY A 74 3.14 9.70 8.03
CA GLY A 74 2.53 10.92 8.59
C GLY A 74 1.28 11.41 7.87
N ARG A 75 0.89 12.65 8.16
CA ARG A 75 -0.33 13.25 7.60
C ARG A 75 -0.17 13.68 6.16
N VAL A 76 -1.15 13.38 5.33
CA VAL A 76 -1.21 13.79 3.93
C VAL A 76 -2.12 15.01 3.80
N SER A 77 -1.58 16.12 3.31
CA SER A 77 -2.39 17.29 3.00
C SER A 77 -3.15 17.11 1.68
N GLN A 78 -4.28 17.82 1.54
CA GLN A 78 -5.07 17.81 0.30
C GLN A 78 -4.24 18.25 -0.93
N LYS A 79 -3.29 19.17 -0.74
CA LYS A 79 -2.38 19.62 -1.80
C LYS A 79 -1.33 18.56 -2.18
N MET A 80 -0.96 17.68 -1.24
CA MET A 80 0.02 16.63 -1.47
C MET A 80 -0.62 15.35 -2.05
N ALA A 81 -1.91 15.15 -1.85
CA ALA A 81 -2.63 13.96 -2.31
C ALA A 81 -2.49 13.68 -3.82
N PRO A 82 -2.64 14.66 -4.74
CA PRO A 82 -2.43 14.44 -6.17
C PRO A 82 -1.01 14.01 -6.51
N VAL A 83 -0.01 14.59 -5.82
CA VAL A 83 1.41 14.25 -6.01
C VAL A 83 1.68 12.81 -5.59
N LEU A 84 1.14 12.40 -4.43
CA LEU A 84 1.28 11.04 -3.93
C LEU A 84 0.68 10.03 -4.93
N ARG A 85 -0.50 10.33 -5.47
CA ARG A 85 -1.14 9.48 -6.48
C ARG A 85 -0.31 9.40 -7.76
N GLN A 86 0.19 10.53 -8.24
CA GLN A 86 1.03 10.58 -9.45
C GLN A 86 2.30 9.75 -9.28
N ILE A 87 2.93 9.79 -8.10
CA ILE A 87 4.13 9.01 -7.83
C ILE A 87 3.79 7.52 -7.74
N TYR A 88 2.67 7.16 -7.11
CA TYR A 88 2.20 5.78 -7.06
C TYR A 88 1.96 5.20 -8.45
N ASP A 89 1.35 5.97 -9.35
CA ASP A 89 1.10 5.54 -10.73
C ASP A 89 2.40 5.36 -11.55
N GLN A 90 3.50 6.00 -11.14
CA GLN A 90 4.81 5.84 -11.77
C GLN A 90 5.60 4.63 -11.25
N MET A 91 5.17 4.01 -10.16
CA MET A 91 5.81 2.81 -9.64
C MET A 91 5.48 1.61 -10.52
N SER A 92 6.49 0.76 -10.75
CA SER A 92 6.33 -0.49 -11.49
C SER A 92 5.56 -1.54 -10.67
N GLU A 93 4.83 -2.42 -11.35
CA GLU A 93 4.25 -3.61 -10.73
C GLU A 93 5.29 -4.74 -10.60
N PRO A 94 5.25 -5.52 -9.51
CA PRO A 94 4.37 -5.42 -8.35
C PRO A 94 4.82 -4.33 -7.37
N LYS A 95 3.87 -3.61 -6.77
CA LYS A 95 4.12 -2.53 -5.81
C LYS A 95 3.25 -2.69 -4.57
N TRP A 96 3.74 -2.23 -3.42
CA TRP A 96 3.07 -2.32 -2.13
C TRP A 96 3.05 -0.98 -1.43
N VAL A 97 2.08 -0.78 -0.54
CA VAL A 97 1.92 0.47 0.22
C VAL A 97 1.78 0.18 1.72
N ILE A 98 2.62 0.81 2.52
CA ILE A 98 2.49 0.85 3.98
C ILE A 98 2.03 2.22 4.41
N SER A 99 0.91 2.29 5.11
CA SER A 99 0.41 3.50 5.76
C SER A 99 0.95 3.55 7.18
N MET A 100 1.96 4.43 7.42
CA MET A 100 2.65 4.53 8.71
C MET A 100 2.06 5.64 9.58
N GLY A 101 1.52 5.24 10.70
CA GLY A 101 0.95 6.11 11.73
C GLY A 101 -0.53 6.39 11.55
N VAL A 102 -1.17 6.84 12.62
CA VAL A 102 -2.60 7.09 12.67
C VAL A 102 -3.04 8.20 11.69
N CYS A 103 -2.16 9.17 11.42
CA CYS A 103 -2.47 10.26 10.50
C CYS A 103 -2.59 9.77 9.04
N ALA A 104 -1.72 8.85 8.62
CA ALA A 104 -1.80 8.23 7.30
C ALA A 104 -2.98 7.23 7.22
N SER A 105 -3.30 6.55 8.31
CA SER A 105 -4.34 5.52 8.33
C SER A 105 -5.76 6.08 8.37
N SER A 106 -5.99 7.18 9.09
CA SER A 106 -7.34 7.72 9.31
C SER A 106 -7.41 9.23 9.52
N GLY A 107 -6.32 9.97 9.24
CA GLY A 107 -6.21 11.41 9.55
C GLY A 107 -5.87 11.71 11.02
N GLY A 108 -6.06 10.75 11.92
CA GLY A 108 -5.72 10.87 13.33
C GLY A 108 -6.42 12.03 14.03
N MET A 109 -5.62 12.84 14.76
CA MET A 109 -6.12 14.02 15.47
C MET A 109 -6.40 15.21 14.52
N PHE A 110 -6.01 15.14 13.25
CA PHE A 110 -6.15 16.24 12.29
C PHE A 110 -7.44 16.10 11.47
N ASN A 111 -8.58 16.12 12.13
CA ASN A 111 -9.87 16.07 11.45
C ASN A 111 -10.26 17.46 10.93
N ASN A 112 -9.65 17.89 9.83
CA ASN A 112 -9.91 19.18 9.19
C ASN A 112 -9.92 19.05 7.67
N TYR A 113 -10.41 20.09 6.99
CA TYR A 113 -10.53 20.12 5.54
C TYR A 113 -9.19 20.12 4.76
N ALA A 114 -8.08 20.42 5.44
CA ALA A 114 -6.77 20.52 4.81
C ALA A 114 -6.02 19.18 4.74
N ILE A 115 -6.46 18.19 5.53
CA ILE A 115 -5.82 16.88 5.66
C ILE A 115 -6.73 15.78 5.13
N VAL A 116 -6.15 14.87 4.37
CA VAL A 116 -6.85 13.68 3.88
C VAL A 116 -7.05 12.70 5.03
N GLN A 117 -8.26 12.20 5.18
CA GLN A 117 -8.66 11.32 6.29
C GLN A 117 -8.38 9.85 5.96
N GLY A 118 -7.12 9.54 5.64
CA GLY A 118 -6.64 8.21 5.29
C GLY A 118 -6.02 8.16 3.89
N VAL A 119 -4.87 7.53 3.77
CA VAL A 119 -4.15 7.35 2.49
C VAL A 119 -4.90 6.41 1.56
N ASP A 120 -5.73 5.53 2.09
CA ASP A 120 -6.59 4.61 1.36
C ASP A 120 -7.62 5.30 0.44
N HIS A 121 -7.90 6.59 0.67
CA HIS A 121 -8.68 7.40 -0.25
C HIS A 121 -7.90 7.84 -1.51
N ILE A 122 -6.57 7.69 -1.50
CA ILE A 122 -5.69 8.12 -2.59
C ILE A 122 -5.10 6.92 -3.33
N VAL A 123 -4.53 5.96 -2.57
CA VAL A 123 -3.85 4.78 -3.08
C VAL A 123 -4.26 3.55 -2.26
N PRO A 124 -4.29 2.35 -2.87
CA PRO A 124 -4.59 1.12 -2.12
C PRO A 124 -3.48 0.84 -1.10
N VAL A 125 -3.86 0.53 0.13
CA VAL A 125 -2.96 0.27 1.25
C VAL A 125 -2.93 -1.22 1.57
N ASP A 126 -1.73 -1.79 1.63
CA ASP A 126 -1.52 -3.20 1.98
C ASP A 126 -1.45 -3.44 3.48
N ILE A 127 -0.74 -2.56 4.17
CA ILE A 127 -0.52 -2.68 5.62
C ILE A 127 -0.72 -1.33 6.29
N TYR A 128 -1.53 -1.34 7.34
CA TYR A 128 -1.72 -0.21 8.22
C TYR A 128 -0.87 -0.40 9.49
N LEU A 129 -0.05 0.59 9.79
CA LEU A 129 0.79 0.61 10.97
C LEU A 129 0.26 1.64 11.96
N PRO A 130 -0.42 1.23 13.04
CA PRO A 130 -0.96 2.16 14.03
C PRO A 130 0.14 2.75 14.92
N GLY A 131 -0.11 3.93 15.46
CA GLY A 131 0.78 4.64 16.37
C GLY A 131 0.85 6.13 16.07
N CYS A 132 1.31 6.93 17.06
CA CYS A 132 1.43 8.37 16.89
C CYS A 132 2.64 8.94 17.65
N PRO A 133 3.86 8.79 17.11
CA PRO A 133 4.30 7.92 16.01
C PRO A 133 4.42 6.44 16.44
N PRO A 134 4.37 5.49 15.49
CA PRO A 134 4.70 4.10 15.78
C PRO A 134 6.20 3.95 16.04
N ARG A 135 6.57 3.04 16.92
CA ARG A 135 7.97 2.77 17.20
C ARG A 135 8.65 2.08 16.00
N PRO A 136 9.98 2.20 15.86
CA PRO A 136 10.73 1.53 14.80
C PRO A 136 10.52 0.02 14.75
N GLU A 137 10.40 -0.64 15.91
CA GLU A 137 10.14 -2.08 15.99
C GLU A 137 8.78 -2.47 15.38
N MET A 138 7.78 -1.60 15.50
CA MET A 138 6.46 -1.82 14.87
C MET A 138 6.56 -1.75 13.34
N LEU A 139 7.41 -0.87 12.81
CA LEU A 139 7.66 -0.82 11.37
C LEU A 139 8.36 -2.09 10.89
N LEU A 140 9.32 -2.61 11.65
CA LEU A 140 9.96 -3.89 11.34
C LEU A 140 8.96 -5.05 11.34
N ASP A 141 8.04 -5.09 12.29
CA ASP A 141 6.96 -6.09 12.32
C ASP A 141 6.03 -5.97 11.10
N ALA A 142 5.70 -4.74 10.69
CA ALA A 142 4.92 -4.49 9.48
C ALA A 142 5.66 -4.97 8.21
N ILE A 143 6.98 -4.75 8.14
CA ILE A 143 7.82 -5.24 7.04
C ILE A 143 7.85 -6.78 7.01
N LEU A 144 7.97 -7.43 8.15
CA LEU A 144 7.91 -8.90 8.23
C LEU A 144 6.57 -9.43 7.73
N LYS A 145 5.47 -8.80 8.12
CA LYS A 145 4.13 -9.16 7.62
C LYS A 145 3.98 -8.92 6.11
N LEU A 146 4.60 -7.85 5.59
CA LEU A 146 4.66 -7.61 4.16
C LEU A 146 5.46 -8.71 3.45
N HIS A 147 6.60 -9.11 4.00
CA HIS A 147 7.41 -10.20 3.46
C HIS A 147 6.64 -11.51 3.36
N ASP A 148 5.85 -11.84 4.39
CA ASP A 148 5.00 -13.03 4.38
C ASP A 148 3.89 -12.92 3.31
N LYS A 149 3.30 -11.73 3.14
CA LYS A 149 2.33 -11.46 2.07
C LYS A 149 2.97 -11.65 0.70
N ILE A 150 4.16 -11.09 0.47
CA ILE A 150 4.88 -11.20 -0.81
C ILE A 150 5.22 -12.66 -1.14
N GLN A 151 5.68 -13.41 -0.15
CA GLN A 151 6.07 -14.82 -0.34
C GLN A 151 4.90 -15.72 -0.70
N ASN A 152 3.70 -15.40 -0.22
CA ASN A 152 2.48 -16.17 -0.46
C ASN A 152 1.68 -15.68 -1.68
N MET A 153 2.14 -14.62 -2.37
CA MET A 153 1.51 -14.15 -3.60
C MET A 153 1.75 -15.13 -4.76
N LYS A 154 0.69 -15.45 -5.47
CA LYS A 154 0.78 -16.24 -6.71
C LYS A 154 1.35 -15.40 -7.84
N LEU A 155 2.16 -16.02 -8.70
CA LEU A 155 2.65 -15.37 -9.91
C LEU A 155 1.51 -15.21 -10.93
N GLY A 156 1.40 -14.01 -11.51
CA GLY A 156 0.44 -13.74 -12.58
C GLY A 156 -0.96 -13.32 -12.11
N VAL A 157 -1.17 -13.09 -10.83
CA VAL A 157 -2.40 -12.44 -10.35
C VAL A 157 -2.21 -10.92 -10.42
N ASP A 158 -3.03 -10.28 -11.23
CA ASP A 158 -3.04 -8.82 -11.31
C ASP A 158 -3.54 -8.25 -9.98
N ARG A 159 -2.67 -7.50 -9.32
CA ARG A 159 -2.95 -6.91 -8.01
C ARG A 159 -4.17 -5.99 -8.02
N GLU A 160 -4.41 -5.30 -9.12
CA GLU A 160 -5.59 -4.44 -9.27
C GLU A 160 -6.88 -5.25 -9.17
N GLN A 161 -6.90 -6.48 -9.71
CA GLN A 161 -8.04 -7.39 -9.58
C GLN A 161 -8.20 -7.85 -8.13
N GLU A 162 -7.12 -8.24 -7.45
CA GLU A 162 -7.16 -8.65 -6.05
C GLU A 162 -7.68 -7.51 -5.15
N ILE A 163 -7.24 -6.28 -5.39
CA ILE A 163 -7.70 -5.09 -4.65
C ILE A 163 -9.17 -4.82 -4.95
N ALA A 164 -9.60 -4.88 -6.21
CA ALA A 164 -10.99 -4.70 -6.59
C ALA A 164 -11.90 -5.76 -5.95
N ASP A 165 -11.48 -7.02 -5.93
CA ASP A 165 -12.20 -8.11 -5.28
C ASP A 165 -12.31 -7.91 -3.76
N LEU A 166 -11.24 -7.42 -3.12
CA LEU A 166 -11.22 -7.10 -1.70
C LEU A 166 -12.13 -5.91 -1.36
N GLU A 167 -12.13 -4.88 -2.18
CA GLU A 167 -13.02 -3.72 -2.02
C GLU A 167 -14.49 -4.14 -2.21
N GLU A 168 -14.79 -4.94 -3.21
CA GLU A 168 -16.12 -5.47 -3.43
C GLU A 168 -16.57 -6.38 -2.27
N ALA A 169 -15.69 -7.24 -1.78
CA ALA A 169 -15.97 -8.07 -0.61
C ALA A 169 -16.17 -7.23 0.67
N ARG A 170 -15.45 -6.13 0.81
CA ARG A 170 -15.63 -5.17 1.91
C ARG A 170 -16.97 -4.46 1.81
N LEU A 171 -17.35 -4.00 0.63
CA LEU A 171 -18.67 -3.38 0.39
C LEU A 171 -19.82 -4.33 0.67
N ARG A 172 -19.70 -5.60 0.29
CA ARG A 172 -20.70 -6.64 0.60
C ARG A 172 -20.85 -6.92 2.10
N ARG A 173 -19.80 -6.70 2.89
CA ARG A 173 -19.81 -6.91 4.36
C ARG A 173 -20.33 -5.71 5.14
N LEU A 174 -20.39 -4.53 4.52
CA LEU A 174 -21.00 -3.36 5.16
C LEU A 174 -22.50 -3.61 5.30
N PRO A 175 -23.07 -3.65 6.53
CA PRO A 175 -24.51 -3.81 6.68
C PRO A 175 -25.20 -2.60 6.05
N LEU A 176 -26.40 -2.83 5.49
CA LEU A 176 -27.29 -1.87 4.80
C LEU A 176 -27.57 -0.55 5.54
N ALA A 177 -26.96 -0.29 6.68
CA ALA A 177 -27.05 0.99 7.41
C ALA A 177 -26.64 2.21 6.57
N VAL A 178 -25.95 1.99 5.44
CA VAL A 178 -25.58 3.07 4.50
C VAL A 178 -26.77 3.52 3.63
N ASP A 179 -27.79 2.66 3.44
CA ASP A 179 -28.95 3.00 2.61
C ASP A 179 -29.88 4.03 3.27
N LEU A 180 -29.80 4.21 4.59
CA LEU A 180 -30.51 5.27 5.30
C LEU A 180 -29.81 6.63 5.25
N ALA A 181 -28.55 6.68 4.85
CA ALA A 181 -27.77 7.91 4.63
C ALA A 181 -27.72 8.30 3.14
N GLY A 182 -28.47 7.63 2.29
CA GLY A 182 -28.51 7.83 0.83
C GLY A 182 -29.08 9.16 0.34
N SER A 183 -29.26 10.11 1.24
CA SER A 183 -29.61 11.48 0.93
C SER A 183 -28.52 12.39 1.49
N SER A 184 -27.77 13.00 0.59
CA SER A 184 -27.06 14.25 0.85
C SER A 184 -25.76 14.19 1.64
N ARG A 185 -24.74 13.47 1.19
CA ARG A 185 -23.34 13.93 1.35
C ARG A 185 -22.44 13.30 0.29
N ARG A 186 -22.63 13.68 -0.94
CA ARG A 186 -21.51 13.63 -1.89
C ARG A 186 -20.54 14.73 -1.44
N GLY A 187 -19.58 14.32 -0.60
CA GLY A 187 -18.38 15.13 -0.43
C GLY A 187 -17.73 15.30 -1.80
N PRO A 188 -17.03 16.42 -2.05
CA PRO A 188 -16.39 16.63 -3.33
C PRO A 188 -15.42 15.50 -3.59
N THR A 189 -15.66 14.72 -4.63
CA THR A 189 -14.73 13.77 -5.20
C THR A 189 -13.55 14.57 -5.75
N LEU A 190 -12.50 14.72 -4.94
CA LEU A 190 -11.34 15.57 -5.26
C LEU A 190 -10.38 14.94 -6.28
N LEU A 191 -10.65 13.71 -6.68
CA LEU A 191 -9.91 13.06 -7.75
C LEU A 191 -10.95 12.51 -8.72
N GLY A 192 -10.94 13.07 -9.92
CA GLY A 192 -11.93 12.83 -10.94
C GLY A 192 -12.21 11.35 -11.15
N ALA A 193 -13.48 11.03 -11.22
CA ALA A 193 -13.95 9.78 -11.77
C ALA A 193 -13.25 9.52 -13.12
N PRO A 194 -12.90 8.27 -13.45
CA PRO A 194 -12.34 7.97 -14.76
C PRO A 194 -13.26 8.56 -15.82
N ALA A 195 -12.68 9.36 -16.72
CA ALA A 195 -13.43 10.02 -17.78
C ALA A 195 -14.19 8.95 -18.56
N GLU A 196 -15.52 8.94 -18.43
CA GLU A 196 -16.39 8.17 -19.30
C GLU A 196 -16.02 8.54 -20.74
N ARG A 197 -15.47 7.59 -21.47
CA ARG A 197 -15.23 7.73 -22.91
C ARG A 197 -16.58 7.92 -23.56
N ARG A 198 -16.87 9.13 -24.01
CA ARG A 198 -18.02 9.38 -24.88
C ARG A 198 -17.86 8.51 -26.12
N PRO A 199 -18.90 7.78 -26.53
CA PRO A 199 -18.87 7.10 -27.82
C PRO A 199 -18.71 8.16 -28.91
N ALA A 200 -17.79 7.91 -29.84
CA ALA A 200 -17.61 8.71 -31.02
C ALA A 200 -18.92 8.68 -31.85
N GLN A 201 -19.48 9.87 -32.15
CA GLN A 201 -20.47 10.06 -33.20
C GLN A 201 -19.76 10.28 -34.52
#